data_2878594820bc75227b86cf3d34a39df3
#
_entry.id   2878594820bc75227b86cf3d34a39df3
#
_cell.length_a   1.000
_cell.length_b   1.000
_cell.length_c   1.000
_cell.angle_alpha   90.00
_cell.angle_beta   90.00
_cell.angle_gamma   90.00
#
_symmetry.space_group_name_H-M   'P 1'
#
loop_
_entity.id
_entity.type
_entity.pdbx_description
1 polymer ?
#
loop_
_entity_poly.entity_id
_entity_poly.type
_entity_poly.pdbx_seq_one_letter_code
_entity_poly.pdbx_strand_id
1 'polypeptide(L)'
;MKRNNMCPFCYIRNLLVGAKKVAAVPEIEKYETGVRRTPLMGWSSWNTFRNHIDEDLILETAEAMKEKGLLDAGYSYVNLDDCWQSNVRDENGDLQGDLATFPSGIKPLVEKINAMGFKLGLYSSNGTLTCEDLPASLGRERQDAQTLAEWGVEYFKYDFCHNVPLSSYAPLIWAVTVTEKGEKQGQRYLCSNAVLEGLARFMPDKGLEGKRYVSGLDAGKGKMVFKNVFARKSGDYVLTLNIKKHGRYPKFVIAEVNGTPYEINFPDQKHFQHTARFQTVVRLEEGNNEIKLYNPVASGKDSAILQYRKMAYALKAATKNVAEKRNAPEKPILFSICEWGFRKPWLWGDTAGNMWRTTPDIRPIWPWIKLIYARNVKLFERSSAGHFNDPDMLEVGNGKLSYDRNMSHFALWCFMNAPLVLGNDVRKMPDNVLEIITNKSLININQDELCKQAKRVKKGRVDVLAKPLAGGRTAVLFFNKSGVKKKIS
;
A
#
# COMPACT_ATOMS: atom_id res chain seq x y z
N MET A 1 -11.62 -21.07 -6.76
CA MET A 1 -12.40 -19.88 -7.15
C MET A 1 -13.87 -20.10 -6.80
N LYS A 2 -14.33 -19.61 -5.64
CA LYS A 2 -15.77 -19.58 -5.34
C LYS A 2 -16.39 -18.48 -6.20
N ARG A 3 -17.23 -18.87 -7.16
CA ARG A 3 -18.05 -17.95 -7.95
C ARG A 3 -18.81 -17.04 -6.98
N ASN A 4 -18.57 -15.72 -7.07
CA ASN A 4 -19.43 -14.73 -6.43
C ASN A 4 -20.86 -14.99 -6.89
N ASN A 5 -21.74 -15.40 -5.98
CA ASN A 5 -23.16 -15.54 -6.23
C ASN A 5 -23.79 -14.15 -6.34
N MET A 6 -23.52 -13.52 -7.46
CA MET A 6 -24.02 -12.21 -7.84
C MET A 6 -25.48 -12.35 -8.26
N CYS A 7 -26.35 -11.47 -7.78
CA CYS A 7 -27.71 -11.37 -8.33
C CYS A 7 -27.60 -11.07 -9.84
N PRO A 8 -28.02 -11.97 -10.75
CA PRO A 8 -27.86 -11.77 -12.18
C PRO A 8 -28.53 -10.48 -12.69
N PHE A 9 -29.63 -10.08 -12.09
CA PHE A 9 -30.37 -8.84 -12.41
C PHE A 9 -29.57 -7.59 -12.10
N CYS A 10 -28.87 -7.55 -10.96
CA CYS A 10 -28.03 -6.40 -10.59
C CYS A 10 -26.79 -6.31 -11.50
N TYR A 11 -26.24 -7.44 -11.89
CA TYR A 11 -25.10 -7.51 -12.81
C TYR A 11 -25.48 -7.02 -14.21
N ILE A 12 -26.56 -7.52 -14.77
CA ILE A 12 -27.06 -7.14 -16.11
C ILE A 12 -27.44 -5.66 -16.12
N ARG A 13 -28.11 -5.19 -15.07
CA ARG A 13 -28.46 -3.76 -14.95
C ARG A 13 -27.22 -2.86 -14.94
N ASN A 14 -26.18 -3.24 -14.20
CA ASN A 14 -24.93 -2.48 -14.12
C ASN A 14 -24.14 -2.47 -15.45
N LEU A 15 -24.26 -3.53 -16.27
CA LEU A 15 -23.71 -3.62 -17.61
C LEU A 15 -24.49 -2.78 -18.65
N LEU A 16 -25.84 -2.82 -18.58
CA LEU A 16 -26.70 -2.21 -19.58
C LEU A 16 -26.90 -0.69 -19.40
N VAL A 17 -26.72 -0.15 -18.19
CA VAL A 17 -26.85 1.27 -17.92
C VAL A 17 -25.46 1.91 -18.00
N GLY A 18 -25.11 2.47 -19.13
CA GLY A 18 -23.91 3.28 -19.37
C GLY A 18 -23.90 4.60 -18.59
N ALA A 19 -24.33 4.57 -17.32
CA ALA A 19 -24.44 5.74 -16.48
C ALA A 19 -23.06 6.30 -16.11
N LYS A 20 -22.93 7.60 -16.20
CA LYS A 20 -21.74 8.36 -15.78
C LYS A 20 -21.43 8.07 -14.31
N LYS A 21 -20.15 7.84 -13.99
CA LYS A 21 -19.69 7.71 -12.60
C LYS A 21 -19.88 9.07 -11.89
N VAL A 22 -20.67 9.10 -10.82
CA VAL A 22 -20.92 10.30 -10.01
C VAL A 22 -20.20 10.28 -8.66
N ALA A 23 -19.64 9.12 -8.27
CA ALA A 23 -18.82 8.96 -7.09
C ALA A 23 -17.53 8.22 -7.45
N ALA A 24 -16.39 8.79 -7.11
CA ALA A 24 -15.06 8.23 -7.30
C ALA A 24 -14.44 7.90 -5.94
N VAL A 25 -13.34 7.12 -5.96
CA VAL A 25 -12.47 7.04 -4.79
C VAL A 25 -12.06 8.47 -4.42
N PRO A 26 -12.22 8.88 -3.14
CA PRO A 26 -11.91 10.24 -2.72
C PRO A 26 -10.49 10.64 -3.09
N GLU A 27 -10.33 11.85 -3.62
CA GLU A 27 -9.01 12.46 -3.78
C GLU A 27 -8.52 12.87 -2.38
N ILE A 28 -7.27 12.58 -2.10
CA ILE A 28 -6.62 12.90 -0.84
C ILE A 28 -5.21 13.42 -1.12
N GLU A 29 -4.64 14.08 -0.15
CA GLU A 29 -3.25 14.53 -0.19
C GLU A 29 -2.26 13.36 -0.32
N LYS A 30 -1.04 13.68 -0.71
CA LYS A 30 0.05 12.70 -0.75
C LYS A 30 0.32 12.14 0.63
N TYR A 31 0.73 10.88 0.65
CA TYR A 31 1.13 10.17 1.86
C TYR A 31 2.53 10.64 2.28
N GLU A 32 2.58 11.63 3.17
CA GLU A 32 3.84 12.17 3.69
C GLU A 32 4.14 11.56 5.05
N THR A 33 5.32 10.95 5.17
CA THR A 33 5.82 10.38 6.43
C THR A 33 7.08 11.09 6.93
N GLY A 34 7.73 11.88 6.09
CA GLY A 34 9.02 12.52 6.41
C GLY A 34 10.19 11.54 6.55
N VAL A 35 9.98 10.24 6.38
CA VAL A 35 10.99 9.18 6.64
C VAL A 35 12.23 9.37 5.79
N ARG A 36 12.06 9.61 4.50
CA ARG A 36 13.18 9.69 3.56
C ARG A 36 12.79 10.43 2.30
N ARG A 37 13.62 11.39 1.91
CA ARG A 37 13.42 12.12 0.66
C ARG A 37 13.96 11.37 -0.55
N THR A 38 15.09 10.67 -0.38
CA THR A 38 15.79 9.91 -1.44
C THR A 38 15.40 8.44 -1.42
N PRO A 39 15.63 7.69 -2.51
CA PRO A 39 15.29 6.28 -2.58
C PRO A 39 15.90 5.44 -1.45
N LEU A 40 15.17 4.43 -0.98
CA LEU A 40 15.64 3.49 0.03
C LEU A 40 16.89 2.74 -0.47
N MET A 41 17.85 2.55 0.43
CA MET A 41 18.99 1.66 0.24
C MET A 41 19.03 0.63 1.37
N GLY A 42 19.11 -0.65 1.03
CA GLY A 42 19.10 -1.72 2.00
C GLY A 42 19.28 -3.10 1.37
N TRP A 43 18.90 -4.12 2.12
CA TRP A 43 18.92 -5.53 1.71
C TRP A 43 17.55 -6.16 2.03
N SER A 44 17.18 -7.20 1.29
CA SER A 44 15.98 -8.00 1.57
C SER A 44 16.23 -9.48 1.32
N SER A 45 15.62 -10.32 2.14
CA SER A 45 15.91 -11.76 2.21
C SER A 45 15.42 -12.57 1.00
N TRP A 46 14.40 -12.08 0.26
CA TRP A 46 13.62 -12.93 -0.64
C TRP A 46 14.39 -13.56 -1.81
N ASN A 47 15.13 -12.76 -2.57
CA ASN A 47 15.65 -13.23 -3.87
C ASN A 47 16.66 -14.37 -3.76
N THR A 48 17.42 -14.42 -2.69
CA THR A 48 18.40 -15.51 -2.44
C THR A 48 17.86 -16.58 -1.51
N PHE A 49 17.19 -16.20 -0.43
CA PHE A 49 16.90 -17.14 0.65
C PHE A 49 15.45 -17.67 0.64
N ARG A 50 14.52 -16.97 0.01
CA ARG A 50 13.11 -17.38 -0.03
C ARG A 50 12.56 -17.61 1.38
N ASN A 51 12.02 -18.81 1.61
CA ASN A 51 11.50 -19.26 2.91
C ASN A 51 12.59 -19.85 3.85
N HIS A 52 13.85 -19.84 3.45
CA HIS A 52 14.96 -20.34 4.27
C HIS A 52 15.64 -19.19 5.01
N ILE A 53 14.92 -18.58 5.94
CA ILE A 53 15.41 -17.49 6.78
C ILE A 53 15.25 -17.83 8.25
N ASP A 54 16.20 -17.38 9.05
CA ASP A 54 16.22 -17.49 10.51
C ASP A 54 16.92 -16.29 11.14
N GLU A 55 16.88 -16.21 12.46
CA GLU A 55 17.45 -15.09 13.23
C GLU A 55 18.96 -14.96 12.98
N ASP A 56 19.70 -16.07 12.95
CA ASP A 56 21.16 -16.08 12.77
C ASP A 56 21.54 -15.56 11.38
N LEU A 57 20.85 -16.00 10.33
CA LEU A 57 21.03 -15.47 8.97
C LEU A 57 20.89 -13.97 8.90
N ILE A 58 19.86 -13.42 9.56
CA ILE A 58 19.59 -11.98 9.55
C ILE A 58 20.68 -11.21 10.28
N LEU A 59 21.12 -11.69 11.45
CA LEU A 59 22.18 -11.08 12.24
C LEU A 59 23.52 -11.13 11.49
N GLU A 60 23.92 -12.31 10.98
CA GLU A 60 25.15 -12.47 10.18
C GLU A 60 25.15 -11.59 8.92
N THR A 61 23.98 -11.43 8.27
CA THR A 61 23.85 -10.54 7.11
C THR A 61 24.06 -9.09 7.50
N ALA A 62 23.48 -8.63 8.61
CA ALA A 62 23.68 -7.27 9.11
C ALA A 62 25.14 -7.01 9.51
N GLU A 63 25.79 -7.95 10.18
CA GLU A 63 27.21 -7.89 10.51
C GLU A 63 28.06 -7.79 9.23
N ALA A 64 27.84 -8.66 8.25
CA ALA A 64 28.55 -8.64 6.98
C ALA A 64 28.31 -7.32 6.20
N MET A 65 27.11 -6.76 6.24
CA MET A 65 26.82 -5.45 5.66
C MET A 65 27.65 -4.35 6.31
N LYS A 66 27.81 -4.39 7.63
CA LYS A 66 28.62 -3.43 8.39
C LYS A 66 30.11 -3.60 8.10
N GLU A 67 30.62 -4.81 8.18
CA GLU A 67 32.03 -5.14 7.91
C GLU A 67 32.48 -4.76 6.49
N LYS A 68 31.60 -4.94 5.49
CA LYS A 68 31.86 -4.57 4.10
C LYS A 68 31.62 -3.07 3.81
N GLY A 69 31.35 -2.26 4.82
CA GLY A 69 31.13 -0.80 4.67
C GLY A 69 29.84 -0.42 3.94
N LEU A 70 28.87 -1.33 3.86
CA LEU A 70 27.60 -1.02 3.17
C LEU A 70 26.77 -0.01 3.95
N LEU A 71 26.82 -0.02 5.28
CA LEU A 71 26.17 0.99 6.10
C LEU A 71 26.71 2.40 5.78
N ASP A 72 28.04 2.55 5.68
CA ASP A 72 28.69 3.80 5.33
C ASP A 72 28.41 4.24 3.90
N ALA A 73 28.16 3.28 2.99
CA ALA A 73 27.72 3.53 1.63
C ALA A 73 26.24 3.97 1.54
N GLY A 74 25.47 3.88 2.65
CA GLY A 74 24.07 4.31 2.75
C GLY A 74 23.02 3.18 2.78
N TYR A 75 23.43 1.91 2.74
CA TYR A 75 22.51 0.76 2.86
C TYR A 75 22.14 0.58 4.33
N SER A 76 21.06 1.22 4.75
CA SER A 76 20.68 1.32 6.16
C SER A 76 19.49 0.45 6.57
N TYR A 77 18.91 -0.32 5.63
CA TYR A 77 17.75 -1.18 5.92
C TYR A 77 18.10 -2.65 5.74
N VAL A 78 17.66 -3.48 6.71
CA VAL A 78 17.66 -4.94 6.65
C VAL A 78 16.21 -5.40 6.68
N ASN A 79 15.72 -5.95 5.57
CA ASN A 79 14.31 -6.26 5.41
C ASN A 79 14.09 -7.78 5.35
N LEU A 80 13.24 -8.29 6.24
CA LEU A 80 12.72 -9.64 6.16
C LEU A 80 11.50 -9.62 5.23
N ASP A 81 11.55 -10.39 4.17
CA ASP A 81 10.43 -10.63 3.27
C ASP A 81 9.50 -11.70 3.86
N ASP A 82 8.73 -12.46 3.09
CA ASP A 82 7.81 -13.48 3.59
C ASP A 82 8.51 -14.55 4.44
N CYS A 83 7.76 -15.30 5.23
CA CYS A 83 8.22 -16.42 6.08
C CYS A 83 8.93 -16.04 7.39
N TRP A 84 8.83 -14.80 7.86
CA TRP A 84 9.28 -14.45 9.21
C TRP A 84 8.22 -14.75 10.28
N GLN A 85 6.94 -14.73 9.89
CA GLN A 85 5.79 -14.90 10.79
C GLN A 85 5.44 -16.37 11.01
N SER A 86 4.92 -16.64 12.20
CA SER A 86 4.30 -17.91 12.54
C SER A 86 3.05 -18.19 11.67
N ASN A 87 2.71 -19.45 11.50
CA ASN A 87 1.51 -19.89 10.79
C ASN A 87 0.20 -19.59 11.54
N VAL A 88 0.27 -19.12 12.78
CA VAL A 88 -0.87 -18.68 13.58
C VAL A 88 -0.57 -17.33 14.24
N ARG A 89 -1.61 -16.57 14.50
CA ARG A 89 -1.53 -15.38 15.34
C ARG A 89 -1.56 -15.79 16.82
N ASP A 90 -1.12 -14.90 17.71
CA ASP A 90 -1.19 -15.14 19.14
C ASP A 90 -2.64 -15.13 19.68
N GLU A 91 -2.81 -15.33 20.98
CA GLU A 91 -4.11 -15.34 21.66
C GLU A 91 -4.88 -14.02 21.56
N ASN A 92 -4.19 -12.89 21.39
CA ASN A 92 -4.77 -11.57 21.19
C ASN A 92 -5.10 -11.30 19.69
N GLY A 93 -4.69 -12.21 18.82
CA GLY A 93 -4.81 -12.10 17.37
C GLY A 93 -3.71 -11.24 16.74
N ASP A 94 -2.61 -10.96 17.45
CA ASP A 94 -1.47 -10.22 16.94
C ASP A 94 -0.57 -11.11 16.06
N LEU A 95 0.13 -10.50 15.10
CA LEU A 95 1.21 -11.17 14.37
C LEU A 95 2.34 -11.51 15.34
N GLN A 96 2.97 -12.65 15.12
CA GLN A 96 4.15 -13.08 15.87
C GLN A 96 5.17 -13.72 14.93
N GLY A 97 6.45 -13.65 15.30
CA GLY A 97 7.51 -14.38 14.61
C GLY A 97 7.36 -15.89 14.79
N ASP A 98 7.84 -16.65 13.85
CA ASP A 98 7.99 -18.10 14.03
C ASP A 98 9.15 -18.36 15.01
N LEU A 99 8.84 -18.82 16.23
CA LEU A 99 9.84 -19.07 17.26
C LEU A 99 10.79 -20.23 16.93
N ALA A 100 10.47 -21.06 15.94
CA ALA A 100 11.41 -22.08 15.46
C ALA A 100 12.58 -21.47 14.67
N THR A 101 12.33 -20.39 13.92
CA THR A 101 13.34 -19.69 13.11
C THR A 101 13.80 -18.38 13.75
N PHE A 102 12.97 -17.73 14.56
CA PHE A 102 13.26 -16.48 15.29
C PHE A 102 13.02 -16.66 16.79
N PRO A 103 13.89 -17.42 17.47
CA PRO A 103 13.68 -17.85 18.86
C PRO A 103 13.63 -16.68 19.86
N SER A 104 14.32 -15.58 19.59
CA SER A 104 14.24 -14.38 20.42
C SER A 104 12.93 -13.59 20.20
N GLY A 105 12.18 -13.88 19.13
CA GLY A 105 11.07 -13.08 18.65
C GLY A 105 11.50 -11.83 17.86
N ILE A 106 10.55 -11.20 17.20
CA ILE A 106 10.86 -10.11 16.25
C ILE A 106 11.30 -8.82 16.96
N LYS A 107 10.67 -8.45 18.06
CA LYS A 107 11.02 -7.20 18.76
C LYS A 107 12.49 -7.19 19.24
N PRO A 108 13.02 -8.22 19.92
CA PRO A 108 14.45 -8.28 20.24
C PRO A 108 15.37 -8.27 19.01
N LEU A 109 14.95 -8.89 17.90
CA LEU A 109 15.71 -8.84 16.66
C LEU A 109 15.78 -7.39 16.11
N VAL A 110 14.67 -6.64 16.14
CA VAL A 110 14.66 -5.22 15.77
C VAL A 110 15.66 -4.43 16.63
N GLU A 111 15.67 -4.67 17.94
CA GLU A 111 16.57 -3.99 18.88
C GLU A 111 18.04 -4.32 18.58
N LYS A 112 18.39 -5.57 18.30
CA LYS A 112 19.74 -6.00 17.90
C LYS A 112 20.17 -5.34 16.59
N ILE A 113 19.33 -5.33 15.57
CA ILE A 113 19.61 -4.71 14.26
C ILE A 113 19.78 -3.18 14.40
N ASN A 114 18.92 -2.54 15.20
CA ASN A 114 19.04 -1.11 15.49
C ASN A 114 20.37 -0.76 16.23
N ALA A 115 20.81 -1.62 17.14
CA ALA A 115 22.10 -1.43 17.86
C ALA A 115 23.31 -1.52 16.91
N MET A 116 23.19 -2.24 15.78
CA MET A 116 24.23 -2.27 14.74
C MET A 116 24.19 -1.03 13.83
N GLY A 117 23.19 -0.14 13.94
CA GLY A 117 23.01 1.07 13.14
C GLY A 117 22.06 0.89 11.96
N PHE A 118 21.45 -0.26 11.79
CA PHE A 118 20.46 -0.54 10.75
C PHE A 118 19.01 -0.34 11.22
N LYS A 119 18.10 -0.26 10.26
CA LYS A 119 16.66 -0.26 10.45
C LYS A 119 16.11 -1.60 9.98
N LEU A 120 15.22 -2.21 10.77
CA LEU A 120 14.59 -3.46 10.36
C LEU A 120 13.27 -3.19 9.65
N GLY A 121 13.06 -3.90 8.54
CA GLY A 121 11.82 -3.93 7.79
C GLY A 121 11.16 -5.29 7.80
N LEU A 122 9.84 -5.30 7.67
CA LEU A 122 9.03 -6.51 7.60
C LEU A 122 8.11 -6.52 6.38
N TYR A 123 7.54 -7.68 6.12
CA TYR A 123 6.62 -7.97 5.02
C TYR A 123 5.27 -8.48 5.55
N SER A 124 4.20 -8.18 4.83
CA SER A 124 2.92 -8.87 4.90
C SER A 124 2.16 -8.70 3.58
N SER A 125 0.93 -9.15 3.49
CA SER A 125 0.11 -8.99 2.29
C SER A 125 -1.21 -8.26 2.57
N ASN A 126 -1.67 -7.50 1.58
CA ASN A 126 -3.02 -6.96 1.46
C ASN A 126 -4.01 -8.08 1.07
N GLY A 127 -3.93 -9.16 1.79
CA GLY A 127 -4.69 -10.38 1.62
C GLY A 127 -4.99 -11.04 2.94
N THR A 128 -5.75 -12.13 2.89
CA THR A 128 -6.02 -12.96 4.06
C THR A 128 -4.81 -13.81 4.47
N LEU A 129 -3.96 -14.10 3.48
CA LEU A 129 -2.70 -14.84 3.63
C LEU A 129 -1.59 -14.13 2.82
N THR A 130 -0.33 -14.41 3.16
CA THR A 130 0.85 -14.00 2.39
C THR A 130 1.02 -14.85 1.13
N CYS A 131 2.07 -14.64 0.33
CA CYS A 131 2.34 -15.45 -0.85
C CYS A 131 2.73 -16.90 -0.49
N GLU A 132 3.26 -17.12 0.71
CA GLU A 132 3.61 -18.43 1.28
C GLU A 132 2.55 -18.96 2.27
N ASP A 133 1.28 -18.52 2.10
CA ASP A 133 0.10 -19.00 2.84
C ASP A 133 0.13 -18.74 4.36
N LEU A 134 0.93 -17.77 4.84
CA LEU A 134 1.00 -17.38 6.24
C LEU A 134 -0.01 -16.27 6.57
N PRO A 135 -0.36 -16.04 7.85
CA PRO A 135 -1.30 -14.99 8.25
C PRO A 135 -0.90 -13.61 7.75
N ALA A 136 -1.81 -12.95 7.03
CA ALA A 136 -1.59 -11.61 6.50
C ALA A 136 -2.55 -10.57 7.11
N SER A 137 -2.45 -9.31 6.66
CA SER A 137 -2.98 -8.17 7.41
C SER A 137 -4.33 -7.64 6.93
N LEU A 138 -4.94 -8.20 5.88
CA LEU A 138 -6.23 -7.73 5.38
C LEU A 138 -7.34 -7.88 6.44
N GLY A 139 -7.96 -6.76 6.81
CA GLY A 139 -8.98 -6.70 7.85
C GLY A 139 -8.44 -6.52 9.26
N ARG A 140 -7.10 -6.54 9.44
CA ARG A 140 -6.40 -6.35 10.70
C ARG A 140 -5.38 -5.21 10.65
N GLU A 141 -5.50 -4.31 9.71
CA GLU A 141 -4.51 -3.29 9.39
C GLU A 141 -4.15 -2.41 10.59
N ARG A 142 -5.13 -2.06 11.44
CA ARG A 142 -4.89 -1.25 12.65
C ARG A 142 -4.11 -2.02 13.70
N GLN A 143 -4.47 -3.29 13.91
CA GLN A 143 -3.83 -4.17 14.89
C GLN A 143 -2.37 -4.41 14.49
N ASP A 144 -2.15 -4.85 13.25
CA ASP A 144 -0.82 -5.17 12.76
C ASP A 144 0.08 -3.94 12.67
N ALA A 145 -0.46 -2.79 12.24
CA ALA A 145 0.28 -1.53 12.26
C ALA A 145 0.74 -1.12 13.67
N GLN A 146 -0.11 -1.33 14.69
CA GLN A 146 0.23 -1.06 16.08
C GLN A 146 1.35 -1.99 16.55
N THR A 147 1.27 -3.28 16.25
CA THR A 147 2.31 -4.28 16.56
C THR A 147 3.64 -3.92 15.91
N LEU A 148 3.65 -3.60 14.61
CA LEU A 148 4.86 -3.17 13.89
C LEU A 148 5.51 -1.92 14.51
N ALA A 149 4.71 -0.92 14.85
CA ALA A 149 5.18 0.31 15.48
C ALA A 149 5.73 0.05 16.90
N GLU A 150 5.10 -0.81 17.67
CA GLU A 150 5.56 -1.22 19.02
C GLU A 150 6.86 -2.02 18.98
N TRP A 151 7.10 -2.79 17.93
CA TRP A 151 8.38 -3.47 17.72
C TRP A 151 9.48 -2.51 17.24
N GLY A 152 9.12 -1.33 16.71
CA GLY A 152 10.07 -0.34 16.21
C GLY A 152 10.53 -0.64 14.78
N VAL A 153 9.70 -1.31 13.99
CA VAL A 153 9.89 -1.53 12.55
C VAL A 153 9.86 -0.20 11.80
N GLU A 154 10.75 -0.01 10.82
CA GLU A 154 10.88 1.25 10.07
C GLU A 154 10.68 1.10 8.55
N TYR A 155 10.40 -0.10 8.05
CA TYR A 155 9.98 -0.39 6.67
C TYR A 155 8.94 -1.48 6.65
N PHE A 156 7.93 -1.34 5.79
CA PHE A 156 6.90 -2.36 5.63
C PHE A 156 6.54 -2.56 4.16
N LYS A 157 6.80 -3.78 3.64
CA LYS A 157 6.34 -4.22 2.31
C LYS A 157 4.98 -4.87 2.45
N TYR A 158 4.02 -4.38 1.70
CA TYR A 158 2.64 -4.86 1.71
C TYR A 158 2.26 -5.39 0.33
N ASP A 159 2.26 -6.72 0.20
CA ASP A 159 2.06 -7.44 -1.06
C ASP A 159 0.56 -7.55 -1.42
N PHE A 160 0.22 -8.32 -2.43
CA PHE A 160 -1.16 -8.42 -2.92
C PHE A 160 -1.65 -9.88 -3.08
N CYS A 161 -0.90 -10.86 -2.57
CA CYS A 161 -1.30 -12.27 -2.56
C CYS A 161 -2.57 -12.45 -1.74
N HIS A 162 -3.46 -13.36 -2.16
CA HIS A 162 -4.72 -13.68 -1.48
C HIS A 162 -5.62 -12.47 -1.17
N ASN A 163 -5.51 -11.40 -1.99
CA ASN A 163 -6.33 -10.22 -1.82
C ASN A 163 -7.81 -10.52 -2.03
N VAL A 164 -8.64 -10.00 -1.14
CA VAL A 164 -10.10 -10.01 -1.27
C VAL A 164 -10.57 -8.60 -1.60
N PRO A 165 -10.98 -8.33 -2.83
CA PRO A 165 -11.42 -6.99 -3.21
C PRO A 165 -12.64 -6.52 -2.41
N LEU A 166 -12.69 -5.21 -2.15
CA LEU A 166 -13.88 -4.55 -1.62
C LEU A 166 -15.05 -4.74 -2.59
N SER A 167 -16.25 -4.89 -2.05
CA SER A 167 -17.46 -5.09 -2.84
C SER A 167 -17.81 -3.83 -3.64
N SER A 168 -18.16 -4.01 -4.91
CA SER A 168 -18.77 -2.94 -5.72
C SER A 168 -20.25 -2.69 -5.39
N TYR A 169 -20.85 -3.50 -4.52
CA TYR A 169 -22.25 -3.37 -4.09
C TYR A 169 -22.38 -2.54 -2.85
N ALA A 170 -23.36 -1.62 -2.87
CA ALA A 170 -23.75 -0.82 -1.71
C ALA A 170 -24.93 -1.46 -0.97
N PRO A 171 -25.10 -1.18 0.33
CA PRO A 171 -26.30 -1.55 1.06
C PRO A 171 -27.51 -0.74 0.56
N LEU A 172 -28.71 -1.26 0.81
CA LEU A 172 -29.97 -0.53 0.61
C LEU A 172 -30.28 0.25 1.88
N ILE A 173 -30.23 1.59 1.82
CA ILE A 173 -30.29 2.44 3.01
C ILE A 173 -31.66 3.09 3.12
N TRP A 174 -32.31 2.97 4.29
CA TRP A 174 -33.60 3.61 4.51
C TRP A 174 -33.54 4.78 5.49
N ALA A 175 -32.54 4.82 6.39
CA ALA A 175 -32.27 5.95 7.27
C ALA A 175 -30.83 5.97 7.75
N VAL A 176 -30.37 7.14 8.22
CA VAL A 176 -29.19 7.26 9.07
C VAL A 176 -29.62 7.77 10.44
N THR A 177 -28.93 7.35 11.50
CA THR A 177 -29.12 7.85 12.86
C THR A 177 -27.80 8.38 13.36
N VAL A 178 -27.79 9.56 13.92
CA VAL A 178 -26.61 10.20 14.49
C VAL A 178 -26.83 10.34 16.00
N THR A 179 -25.93 9.74 16.77
CA THR A 179 -26.00 9.70 18.23
C THR A 179 -24.71 10.26 18.81
N GLU A 180 -24.80 11.25 19.69
CA GLU A 180 -23.63 11.75 20.39
C GLU A 180 -22.99 10.61 21.20
N LYS A 181 -21.66 10.51 21.19
CA LYS A 181 -20.95 9.45 21.88
C LYS A 181 -21.22 9.51 23.38
N GLY A 182 -21.73 8.39 23.94
CA GLY A 182 -22.16 8.30 25.33
C GLY A 182 -23.69 8.43 25.52
N GLU A 183 -24.42 8.96 24.55
CA GLU A 183 -25.87 9.06 24.60
C GLU A 183 -26.57 7.77 24.12
N LYS A 184 -27.78 7.52 24.64
CA LYS A 184 -28.59 6.35 24.27
C LYS A 184 -29.51 6.62 23.07
N GLN A 185 -29.89 7.87 22.86
CA GLN A 185 -30.83 8.27 21.82
C GLN A 185 -30.15 9.21 20.83
N GLY A 186 -30.42 8.99 19.53
CA GLY A 186 -29.89 9.80 18.43
C GLY A 186 -30.98 10.34 17.54
N GLN A 187 -30.64 11.35 16.76
CA GLN A 187 -31.53 11.92 15.76
C GLN A 187 -31.50 11.05 14.51
N ARG A 188 -32.69 10.66 14.02
CA ARG A 188 -32.87 9.86 12.83
C ARG A 188 -33.26 10.73 11.64
N TYR A 189 -32.59 10.47 10.52
CA TYR A 189 -32.83 11.10 9.23
C TYR A 189 -33.28 10.00 8.24
N LEU A 190 -34.57 10.08 7.82
CA LEU A 190 -35.09 9.15 6.82
C LEU A 190 -34.48 9.40 5.45
N CYS A 191 -34.40 8.38 4.62
CA CYS A 191 -33.85 8.51 3.27
C CYS A 191 -34.56 9.58 2.43
N SER A 192 -35.84 9.86 2.70
CA SER A 192 -36.60 10.92 2.04
C SER A 192 -36.04 12.33 2.24
N ASN A 193 -35.21 12.55 3.26
CA ASN A 193 -34.54 13.82 3.55
C ASN A 193 -33.26 14.01 2.73
N ALA A 194 -32.83 12.99 2.00
CA ALA A 194 -31.61 13.04 1.21
C ALA A 194 -31.84 13.50 -0.22
N VAL A 195 -30.84 14.19 -0.77
CA VAL A 195 -30.73 14.45 -2.21
C VAL A 195 -30.06 13.25 -2.86
N LEU A 196 -30.58 12.81 -3.99
CA LEU A 196 -30.05 11.65 -4.74
C LEU A 196 -29.38 12.11 -6.04
N GLU A 197 -28.22 11.51 -6.33
CA GLU A 197 -27.47 11.76 -7.55
C GLU A 197 -27.23 10.47 -8.36
N GLY A 198 -27.12 10.59 -9.66
CA GLY A 198 -26.81 9.47 -10.58
C GLY A 198 -27.93 8.43 -10.62
N LEU A 199 -27.59 7.16 -10.39
CA LEU A 199 -28.55 6.03 -10.38
C LEU A 199 -29.23 5.81 -9.03
N ALA A 200 -28.90 6.60 -8.00
CA ALA A 200 -29.59 6.53 -6.72
C ALA A 200 -31.08 6.84 -6.90
N ARG A 201 -31.95 6.00 -6.30
CA ARG A 201 -33.40 6.18 -6.42
C ARG A 201 -34.14 5.63 -5.21
N PHE A 202 -35.25 6.26 -4.90
CA PHE A 202 -36.19 5.75 -3.91
C PHE A 202 -36.92 4.51 -4.41
N MET A 203 -37.01 3.51 -3.54
CA MET A 203 -37.76 2.29 -3.78
C MET A 203 -38.78 2.11 -2.66
N PRO A 204 -40.04 1.71 -2.97
CA PRO A 204 -41.07 1.54 -1.96
C PRO A 204 -40.83 0.30 -1.09
N ASP A 205 -41.12 0.42 0.20
CA ASP A 205 -41.21 -0.71 1.13
C ASP A 205 -42.12 -0.32 2.30
N LYS A 206 -43.32 -0.91 2.36
CA LYS A 206 -44.34 -0.61 3.37
C LYS A 206 -43.93 -1.02 4.79
N GLY A 207 -42.98 -1.95 4.93
CA GLY A 207 -42.47 -2.45 6.22
C GLY A 207 -41.43 -1.55 6.89
N LEU A 208 -40.97 -0.50 6.22
CA LEU A 208 -39.97 0.43 6.75
C LEU A 208 -40.60 1.74 7.23
N GLU A 209 -39.98 2.35 8.22
CA GLU A 209 -40.28 3.73 8.57
C GLU A 209 -40.02 4.63 7.35
N GLY A 210 -40.95 5.58 7.05
CA GLY A 210 -40.90 6.37 5.81
C GLY A 210 -41.26 5.59 4.55
N LYS A 211 -41.61 4.29 4.64
CA LYS A 211 -42.16 3.42 3.58
C LYS A 211 -41.29 3.34 2.31
N ARG A 212 -39.99 3.63 2.40
CA ARG A 212 -39.04 3.59 1.28
C ARG A 212 -37.59 3.39 1.73
N TYR A 213 -36.75 3.02 0.77
CA TYR A 213 -35.30 2.95 0.90
C TYR A 213 -34.62 3.46 -0.37
N VAL A 214 -33.30 3.71 -0.31
CA VAL A 214 -32.49 4.08 -1.47
C VAL A 214 -31.73 2.87 -2.00
N SER A 215 -31.75 2.71 -3.32
CA SER A 215 -30.94 1.77 -4.08
C SER A 215 -30.10 2.48 -5.14
N GLY A 216 -29.14 1.78 -5.76
CA GLY A 216 -28.35 2.33 -6.88
C GLY A 216 -27.13 3.12 -6.47
N LEU A 217 -26.63 2.94 -5.24
CA LEU A 217 -25.38 3.52 -4.77
C LEU A 217 -24.12 2.73 -5.22
N ASP A 218 -24.31 1.68 -6.03
CA ASP A 218 -23.27 0.71 -6.44
C ASP A 218 -22.25 1.33 -7.40
N ALA A 219 -21.01 0.87 -7.30
CA ALA A 219 -19.95 1.03 -8.31
C ALA A 219 -19.72 2.49 -8.78
N GLY A 220 -19.85 3.46 -7.89
CA GLY A 220 -19.68 4.88 -8.21
C GLY A 220 -20.81 5.51 -9.02
N LYS A 221 -21.91 4.80 -9.25
CA LYS A 221 -23.00 5.26 -10.14
C LYS A 221 -24.08 6.06 -9.43
N GLY A 222 -24.14 6.04 -8.11
CA GLY A 222 -25.11 6.80 -7.34
C GLY A 222 -24.54 7.33 -6.04
N LYS A 223 -25.16 8.40 -5.54
CA LYS A 223 -24.82 9.06 -4.29
C LYS A 223 -26.09 9.49 -3.56
N MET A 224 -26.08 9.44 -2.25
CA MET A 224 -27.14 9.88 -1.35
C MET A 224 -26.55 10.90 -0.39
N VAL A 225 -27.12 12.11 -0.35
CA VAL A 225 -26.56 13.27 0.35
C VAL A 225 -27.55 13.82 1.36
N PHE A 226 -27.19 13.81 2.63
CA PHE A 226 -27.88 14.53 3.70
C PHE A 226 -27.13 15.85 3.94
N LYS A 227 -27.78 16.99 3.71
CA LYS A 227 -27.14 18.32 3.81
C LYS A 227 -27.27 18.98 5.20
N ASN A 228 -28.24 18.56 5.99
CA ASN A 228 -28.59 19.22 7.26
C ASN A 228 -28.66 18.21 8.40
N VAL A 229 -27.52 17.57 8.66
CA VAL A 229 -27.36 16.69 9.83
C VAL A 229 -26.87 17.54 10.99
N PHE A 230 -27.76 17.81 11.95
CA PHE A 230 -27.48 18.71 13.06
C PHE A 230 -26.69 18.03 14.17
N ALA A 231 -25.65 18.68 14.66
CA ALA A 231 -24.90 18.32 15.86
C ALA A 231 -24.89 19.46 16.86
N ARG A 232 -25.15 19.17 18.14
CA ARG A 232 -25.24 20.20 19.21
C ARG A 232 -23.88 20.82 19.55
N LYS A 233 -22.80 20.06 19.39
CA LYS A 233 -21.42 20.48 19.61
C LYS A 233 -20.47 19.70 18.69
N SER A 234 -19.29 20.23 18.47
CA SER A 234 -18.24 19.50 17.75
C SER A 234 -17.72 18.32 18.59
N GLY A 235 -17.56 17.15 17.97
CA GLY A 235 -17.08 15.97 18.66
C GLY A 235 -17.35 14.66 17.93
N ASP A 236 -17.16 13.55 18.65
CA ASP A 236 -17.39 12.20 18.15
C ASP A 236 -18.86 11.80 18.30
N TYR A 237 -19.40 11.31 17.20
CA TYR A 237 -20.77 10.81 17.09
C TYR A 237 -20.78 9.39 16.52
N VAL A 238 -21.74 8.58 16.94
CA VAL A 238 -22.02 7.26 16.36
C VAL A 238 -22.97 7.45 15.19
N LEU A 239 -22.47 7.27 13.98
CA LEU A 239 -23.28 7.19 12.77
C LEU A 239 -23.78 5.77 12.59
N THR A 240 -25.09 5.58 12.63
CA THR A 240 -25.76 4.30 12.39
C THR A 240 -26.43 4.30 11.03
N LEU A 241 -26.01 3.40 10.14
CA LEU A 241 -26.68 3.13 8.88
C LEU A 241 -27.78 2.10 9.09
N ASN A 242 -29.03 2.50 8.85
CA ASN A 242 -30.19 1.65 8.91
C ASN A 242 -30.45 1.10 7.51
N ILE A 243 -30.21 -0.20 7.31
CA ILE A 243 -30.26 -0.84 6.00
C ILE A 243 -31.37 -1.88 5.88
N LYS A 244 -31.88 -2.03 4.67
CA LYS A 244 -32.67 -3.18 4.24
C LYS A 244 -31.71 -4.22 3.68
N LYS A 245 -31.77 -5.46 4.16
CA LYS A 245 -30.92 -6.54 3.65
C LYS A 245 -31.41 -7.00 2.28
N HIS A 246 -30.48 -7.15 1.33
CA HIS A 246 -30.72 -7.73 0.02
C HIS A 246 -29.52 -8.56 -0.42
N GLY A 247 -29.74 -9.87 -0.60
CA GLY A 247 -28.68 -10.80 -1.03
C GLY A 247 -27.70 -11.21 0.07
N ARG A 248 -26.93 -12.26 -0.22
CA ARG A 248 -25.88 -12.86 0.62
C ARG A 248 -24.49 -12.54 0.04
N TYR A 249 -24.10 -11.30 -0.01
CA TYR A 249 -22.79 -10.90 -0.47
C TYR A 249 -22.31 -9.69 0.33
N PRO A 250 -21.01 -9.54 0.53
CA PRO A 250 -20.48 -8.39 1.25
C PRO A 250 -20.84 -7.12 0.49
N LYS A 251 -21.01 -6.02 1.22
CA LYS A 251 -21.28 -4.70 0.69
C LYS A 251 -20.31 -3.69 1.28
N PHE A 252 -20.13 -2.59 0.58
CA PHE A 252 -19.23 -1.53 0.96
C PHE A 252 -19.88 -0.17 0.72
N VAL A 253 -19.64 0.78 1.63
CA VAL A 253 -20.02 2.18 1.45
C VAL A 253 -19.01 3.10 2.13
N ILE A 254 -18.80 4.26 1.55
CA ILE A 254 -18.15 5.39 2.20
C ILE A 254 -19.22 6.31 2.75
N ALA A 255 -19.09 6.69 4.02
CA ALA A 255 -19.75 7.82 4.61
C ALA A 255 -18.78 9.01 4.63
N GLU A 256 -18.92 9.94 3.70
CA GLU A 256 -18.11 11.15 3.67
C GLU A 256 -18.82 12.22 4.48
N VAL A 257 -18.22 12.61 5.60
CA VAL A 257 -18.75 13.62 6.53
C VAL A 257 -17.93 14.90 6.41
N ASN A 258 -18.52 15.96 5.96
CA ASN A 258 -17.83 17.24 5.72
C ASN A 258 -16.52 17.09 4.94
N GLY A 259 -16.49 16.18 3.94
CA GLY A 259 -15.32 15.88 3.13
C GLY A 259 -14.40 14.79 3.70
N THR A 260 -14.57 14.37 4.96
CA THR A 260 -13.78 13.28 5.57
C THR A 260 -14.41 11.92 5.30
N PRO A 261 -13.73 10.98 4.62
CA PRO A 261 -14.29 9.67 4.29
C PRO A 261 -14.14 8.68 5.45
N TYR A 262 -15.23 7.96 5.76
CA TYR A 262 -15.29 6.85 6.69
C TYR A 262 -15.74 5.59 5.96
N GLU A 263 -14.92 4.55 5.97
CA GLU A 263 -15.20 3.29 5.28
C GLU A 263 -16.06 2.35 6.13
N ILE A 264 -17.13 1.82 5.55
CA ILE A 264 -18.04 0.90 6.23
C ILE A 264 -18.16 -0.38 5.40
N ASN A 265 -17.64 -1.48 5.95
CA ASN A 265 -17.75 -2.81 5.40
C ASN A 265 -18.94 -3.55 6.02
N PHE A 266 -19.75 -4.16 5.17
CA PHE A 266 -20.87 -5.01 5.56
C PHE A 266 -20.51 -6.45 5.16
N PRO A 267 -20.03 -7.29 6.09
CA PRO A 267 -19.68 -8.66 5.79
C PRO A 267 -20.90 -9.46 5.33
N ASP A 268 -20.66 -10.54 4.61
CA ASP A 268 -21.73 -11.47 4.26
C ASP A 268 -22.29 -12.10 5.54
N GLN A 269 -23.61 -11.95 5.75
CA GLN A 269 -24.29 -12.50 6.91
C GLN A 269 -25.09 -13.74 6.50
N LYS A 270 -24.79 -14.86 7.15
CA LYS A 270 -25.45 -16.15 6.87
C LYS A 270 -26.95 -16.16 7.23
N HIS A 271 -27.38 -15.32 8.18
CA HIS A 271 -28.76 -15.27 8.63
C HIS A 271 -29.56 -14.19 7.90
N PHE A 272 -30.75 -14.55 7.44
CA PHE A 272 -31.67 -13.60 6.82
C PHE A 272 -32.28 -12.70 7.89
N GLN A 273 -32.06 -11.37 7.76
CA GLN A 273 -32.75 -10.34 8.53
C GLN A 273 -33.34 -9.34 7.56
N HIS A 274 -34.58 -8.91 7.79
CA HIS A 274 -35.23 -7.94 6.92
C HIS A 274 -34.52 -6.58 6.99
N THR A 275 -34.09 -6.19 8.17
CA THR A 275 -33.31 -4.96 8.43
C THR A 275 -32.09 -5.26 9.29
N ALA A 276 -31.05 -4.41 9.14
CA ALA A 276 -29.87 -4.45 9.98
C ALA A 276 -29.37 -3.03 10.26
N ARG A 277 -28.52 -2.88 11.28
CA ARG A 277 -27.87 -1.62 11.66
C ARG A 277 -26.36 -1.83 11.68
N PHE A 278 -25.62 -0.86 11.11
CA PHE A 278 -24.17 -0.83 11.17
C PHE A 278 -23.72 0.53 11.67
N GLN A 279 -22.71 0.54 12.52
CA GLN A 279 -22.27 1.72 13.23
C GLN A 279 -20.80 2.01 12.94
N THR A 280 -20.47 3.28 12.84
CA THR A 280 -19.11 3.80 12.84
C THR A 280 -19.06 5.08 13.64
N VAL A 281 -17.90 5.41 14.20
CA VAL A 281 -17.69 6.70 14.85
C VAL A 281 -17.22 7.69 13.80
N VAL A 282 -17.88 8.87 13.77
CA VAL A 282 -17.56 9.97 12.88
C VAL A 282 -17.40 11.25 13.68
N ARG A 283 -16.62 12.19 13.19
CA ARG A 283 -16.52 13.52 13.75
C ARG A 283 -17.54 14.44 13.11
N LEU A 284 -18.32 15.13 13.91
CA LEU A 284 -19.24 16.20 13.48
C LEU A 284 -18.78 17.54 14.07
N GLU A 285 -19.04 18.62 13.34
CA GLU A 285 -18.89 19.99 13.81
C GLU A 285 -20.23 20.51 14.34
N GLU A 286 -20.20 21.46 15.26
CA GLU A 286 -21.38 22.09 15.79
C GLU A 286 -22.24 22.74 14.67
N GLY A 287 -23.53 22.53 14.70
CA GLY A 287 -24.44 22.98 13.66
C GLY A 287 -24.74 21.92 12.59
N ASN A 288 -24.92 22.36 11.36
CA ASN A 288 -25.32 21.51 10.24
C ASN A 288 -24.09 20.87 9.55
N ASN A 289 -24.15 19.57 9.37
CA ASN A 289 -23.13 18.79 8.71
C ASN A 289 -23.69 18.15 7.43
N GLU A 290 -22.83 17.90 6.46
CA GLU A 290 -23.15 17.13 5.26
C GLU A 290 -22.64 15.70 5.40
N ILE A 291 -23.51 14.73 5.12
CA ILE A 291 -23.13 13.30 5.04
C ILE A 291 -23.49 12.78 3.66
N LYS A 292 -22.46 12.32 2.91
CA LYS A 292 -22.62 11.65 1.61
C LYS A 292 -22.38 10.17 1.76
N LEU A 293 -23.28 9.36 1.21
CA LEU A 293 -23.18 7.88 1.21
C LEU A 293 -23.09 7.38 -0.22
N TYR A 294 -22.01 6.64 -0.53
CA TYR A 294 -21.77 6.10 -1.86
C TYR A 294 -20.76 4.92 -1.82
N ASN A 295 -20.79 4.07 -2.84
CA ASN A 295 -19.74 3.07 -3.05
C ASN A 295 -18.93 3.44 -4.30
N PRO A 296 -17.66 3.86 -4.18
CA PRO A 296 -16.83 4.26 -5.32
C PRO A 296 -16.19 3.09 -6.05
N VAL A 297 -16.29 1.86 -5.52
CA VAL A 297 -15.55 0.68 -6.01
C VAL A 297 -16.20 0.16 -7.29
N ALA A 298 -15.71 0.62 -8.42
CA ALA A 298 -16.14 0.17 -9.76
C ALA A 298 -15.17 -0.85 -10.37
N SER A 299 -13.97 -1.00 -9.81
CA SER A 299 -12.90 -1.86 -10.34
C SER A 299 -12.00 -2.39 -9.22
N GLY A 300 -11.19 -3.41 -9.54
CA GLY A 300 -10.15 -3.89 -8.64
C GLY A 300 -9.08 -2.84 -8.32
N LYS A 301 -8.90 -1.83 -9.19
CA LYS A 301 -8.03 -0.68 -8.92
C LYS A 301 -8.59 0.20 -7.80
N ASP A 302 -9.88 0.54 -7.84
CA ASP A 302 -10.52 1.34 -6.80
C ASP A 302 -10.43 0.64 -5.43
N SER A 303 -10.66 -0.68 -5.42
CA SER A 303 -10.48 -1.50 -4.22
C SER A 303 -9.06 -1.46 -3.69
N ALA A 304 -8.07 -1.67 -4.55
CA ALA A 304 -6.65 -1.66 -4.15
C ALA A 304 -6.25 -0.30 -3.55
N ILE A 305 -6.64 0.82 -4.17
CA ILE A 305 -6.34 2.16 -3.66
C ILE A 305 -6.84 2.31 -2.22
N LEU A 306 -8.10 1.97 -1.96
CA LEU A 306 -8.71 2.10 -0.64
C LEU A 306 -8.00 1.20 0.40
N GLN A 307 -7.74 -0.07 0.05
CA GLN A 307 -7.11 -1.02 0.95
C GLN A 307 -5.66 -0.63 1.29
N TYR A 308 -4.85 -0.17 0.31
CA TYR A 308 -3.50 0.32 0.59
C TYR A 308 -3.52 1.60 1.43
N ARG A 309 -4.42 2.55 1.16
CA ARG A 309 -4.60 3.75 1.98
C ARG A 309 -4.98 3.40 3.42
N LYS A 310 -5.83 2.39 3.62
CA LYS A 310 -6.23 1.93 4.95
C LYS A 310 -5.03 1.48 5.78
N MET A 311 -4.12 0.68 5.19
CA MET A 311 -2.87 0.30 5.86
C MET A 311 -1.96 1.51 6.10
N ALA A 312 -1.80 2.39 5.11
CA ALA A 312 -0.99 3.61 5.24
C ALA A 312 -1.42 4.48 6.42
N TYR A 313 -2.73 4.72 6.55
CA TYR A 313 -3.27 5.47 7.69
C TYR A 313 -3.12 4.74 9.02
N ALA A 314 -3.26 3.42 9.02
CA ALA A 314 -3.04 2.61 10.21
C ALA A 314 -1.60 2.72 10.71
N LEU A 315 -0.61 2.62 9.80
CA LEU A 315 0.80 2.78 10.12
C LEU A 315 1.11 4.17 10.68
N LYS A 316 0.62 5.24 10.04
CA LYS A 316 0.83 6.62 10.49
C LYS A 316 0.20 6.87 11.86
N ALA A 317 -0.99 6.34 12.10
CA ALA A 317 -1.65 6.47 13.40
C ALA A 317 -0.92 5.68 14.50
N ALA A 318 -0.43 4.49 14.20
CA ALA A 318 0.28 3.64 15.13
C ALA A 318 1.64 4.22 15.55
N THR A 319 2.44 4.70 14.60
CA THR A 319 3.76 5.31 14.89
C THR A 319 3.61 6.56 15.76
N LYS A 320 2.62 7.40 15.49
CA LYS A 320 2.29 8.56 16.31
C LYS A 320 1.85 8.14 17.73
N ASN A 321 0.94 7.17 17.85
CA ASN A 321 0.47 6.65 19.12
C ASN A 321 1.63 6.11 19.99
N VAL A 322 2.53 5.33 19.38
CA VAL A 322 3.70 4.78 20.07
C VAL A 322 4.65 5.88 20.53
N ALA A 323 4.91 6.88 19.71
CA ALA A 323 5.74 8.03 20.07
C ALA A 323 5.16 8.82 21.25
N GLU A 324 3.86 9.10 21.22
CA GLU A 324 3.13 9.77 22.31
C GLU A 324 3.20 8.96 23.61
N LYS A 325 2.90 7.66 23.55
CA LYS A 325 2.93 6.76 24.75
C LYS A 325 4.32 6.65 25.37
N ARG A 326 5.37 6.66 24.55
CA ARG A 326 6.77 6.52 25.01
C ARG A 326 7.43 7.85 25.33
N ASN A 327 6.76 8.98 25.05
CA ASN A 327 7.34 10.32 25.10
C ASN A 327 8.69 10.39 24.37
N ALA A 328 8.72 9.84 23.14
CA ALA A 328 9.91 9.68 22.32
C ALA A 328 9.65 10.20 20.88
N PRO A 329 10.69 10.48 20.10
CA PRO A 329 10.52 10.84 18.70
C PRO A 329 9.76 9.73 17.93
N GLU A 330 8.91 10.15 17.00
CA GLU A 330 8.23 9.24 16.11
C GLU A 330 9.23 8.47 15.24
N LYS A 331 9.05 7.16 15.11
CA LYS A 331 9.74 6.31 14.14
C LYS A 331 8.77 5.98 13.01
N PRO A 332 8.68 6.81 11.97
CA PRO A 332 7.75 6.55 10.87
C PRO A 332 8.17 5.32 10.07
N ILE A 333 7.20 4.58 9.58
CA ILE A 333 7.41 3.38 8.77
C ILE A 333 7.38 3.77 7.29
N LEU A 334 8.46 3.47 6.54
CA LEU A 334 8.48 3.59 5.09
C LEU A 334 7.58 2.50 4.50
N PHE A 335 6.54 2.90 3.78
CA PHE A 335 5.54 1.98 3.27
C PHE A 335 5.72 1.67 1.79
N SER A 336 5.89 0.39 1.48
CA SER A 336 6.12 -0.15 0.13
C SER A 336 4.90 -0.92 -0.37
N ILE A 337 4.31 -0.42 -1.46
CA ILE A 337 3.17 -1.03 -2.15
C ILE A 337 3.67 -2.08 -3.14
N CYS A 338 3.23 -3.33 -3.03
CA CYS A 338 3.63 -4.41 -3.91
C CYS A 338 2.41 -5.08 -4.58
N GLU A 339 1.90 -4.52 -5.70
CA GLU A 339 0.84 -5.12 -6.51
C GLU A 339 1.31 -5.41 -7.96
N TRP A 340 2.63 -5.56 -8.13
CA TRP A 340 3.32 -5.95 -9.37
C TRP A 340 3.04 -5.04 -10.58
N GLY A 341 2.55 -3.82 -10.37
CA GLY A 341 2.24 -2.85 -11.42
C GLY A 341 0.94 -3.11 -12.19
N PHE A 342 0.14 -4.11 -11.82
CA PHE A 342 -1.08 -4.48 -12.57
C PHE A 342 -2.16 -3.40 -12.54
N ARG A 343 -2.26 -2.64 -11.47
CA ARG A 343 -3.27 -1.58 -11.31
C ARG A 343 -2.70 -0.18 -11.46
N LYS A 344 -1.49 -0.10 -12.09
CA LYS A 344 -0.78 1.14 -12.38
C LYS A 344 -0.56 1.99 -11.11
N PRO A 345 0.14 1.47 -10.10
CA PRO A 345 0.31 2.15 -8.81
C PRO A 345 1.05 3.49 -8.94
N TRP A 346 1.84 3.70 -9.98
CA TRP A 346 2.44 5.00 -10.30
C TRP A 346 1.44 6.15 -10.57
N LEU A 347 0.13 5.88 -10.68
CA LEU A 347 -0.93 6.88 -10.84
C LEU A 347 -1.62 7.27 -9.54
N TRP A 348 -1.39 6.54 -8.44
CA TRP A 348 -2.11 6.71 -7.18
C TRP A 348 -1.27 6.36 -5.94
N GLY A 349 -0.14 5.69 -6.13
CA GLY A 349 0.68 5.17 -5.03
C GLY A 349 1.20 6.25 -4.09
N ASP A 350 1.45 7.47 -4.60
CA ASP A 350 1.87 8.62 -3.80
C ASP A 350 0.81 9.09 -2.78
N THR A 351 -0.44 8.65 -2.93
CA THR A 351 -1.51 8.88 -1.94
C THR A 351 -1.64 7.74 -0.93
N ALA A 352 -0.88 6.66 -1.08
CA ALA A 352 -1.03 5.44 -0.27
C ALA A 352 0.29 4.89 0.29
N GLY A 353 1.45 5.36 -0.16
CA GLY A 353 2.75 4.88 0.29
C GLY A 353 3.93 5.68 -0.25
N ASN A 354 5.12 5.27 0.12
CA ASN A 354 6.37 5.94 -0.24
C ASN A 354 7.01 5.37 -1.51
N MET A 355 6.77 4.08 -1.80
CA MET A 355 7.27 3.42 -3.00
C MET A 355 6.27 2.38 -3.48
N TRP A 356 6.33 2.04 -4.76
CA TRP A 356 5.40 1.10 -5.37
C TRP A 356 6.04 0.28 -6.48
N ARG A 357 5.82 -1.04 -6.45
CA ARG A 357 6.25 -1.96 -7.50
C ARG A 357 5.60 -1.63 -8.82
N THR A 358 6.40 -1.42 -9.82
CA THR A 358 5.97 -1.04 -11.18
C THR A 358 5.94 -2.22 -12.16
N THR A 359 6.52 -3.34 -11.75
CA THR A 359 6.79 -4.51 -12.60
C THR A 359 6.54 -5.82 -11.85
N PRO A 360 6.34 -6.94 -12.53
CA PRO A 360 6.44 -8.27 -11.94
C PRO A 360 7.81 -8.51 -11.31
N ASP A 361 7.93 -9.60 -10.54
CA ASP A 361 9.16 -9.95 -9.83
C ASP A 361 10.36 -10.09 -10.75
N ILE A 362 11.47 -9.54 -10.33
CA ILE A 362 12.74 -9.60 -11.03
C ILE A 362 13.37 -10.99 -10.93
N ARG A 363 14.22 -11.32 -11.89
CA ARG A 363 15.02 -12.55 -11.90
C ARG A 363 16.44 -12.23 -12.36
N PRO A 364 17.48 -12.94 -11.90
CA PRO A 364 18.88 -12.71 -12.28
C PRO A 364 19.18 -13.21 -13.70
N ILE A 365 18.34 -12.81 -14.66
CA ILE A 365 18.40 -13.16 -16.08
C ILE A 365 18.44 -11.89 -16.90
N TRP A 366 19.51 -11.67 -17.67
CA TRP A 366 19.72 -10.42 -18.37
C TRP A 366 18.57 -9.95 -19.30
N PRO A 367 17.92 -10.80 -20.09
CA PRO A 367 16.73 -10.40 -20.86
C PRO A 367 15.59 -9.90 -19.98
N TRP A 368 15.41 -10.50 -18.78
CA TRP A 368 14.37 -10.13 -17.84
C TRP A 368 14.67 -8.77 -17.19
N ILE A 369 15.90 -8.52 -16.77
CA ILE A 369 16.35 -7.20 -16.25
C ILE A 369 16.13 -6.11 -17.29
N LYS A 370 16.44 -6.38 -18.58
CA LYS A 370 16.14 -5.45 -19.68
C LYS A 370 14.64 -5.19 -19.86
N LEU A 371 13.79 -6.19 -19.65
CA LEU A 371 12.33 -6.02 -19.70
C LEU A 371 11.83 -5.12 -18.58
N ILE A 372 12.29 -5.35 -17.34
CA ILE A 372 11.98 -4.53 -16.16
C ILE A 372 12.41 -3.08 -16.43
N TYR A 373 13.66 -2.86 -16.83
CA TYR A 373 14.14 -1.53 -17.26
C TYR A 373 13.23 -0.88 -18.31
N ALA A 374 12.89 -1.63 -19.37
CA ALA A 374 12.10 -1.08 -20.49
C ALA A 374 10.67 -0.66 -20.08
N ARG A 375 10.14 -1.23 -19.01
CA ARG A 375 8.86 -0.82 -18.41
C ARG A 375 9.03 0.41 -17.53
N ASN A 376 9.96 0.34 -16.56
CA ASN A 376 10.10 1.38 -15.53
C ASN A 376 10.67 2.70 -16.08
N VAL A 377 11.56 2.68 -17.06
CA VAL A 377 12.17 3.89 -17.66
C VAL A 377 11.13 4.85 -18.27
N LYS A 378 9.95 4.37 -18.60
CA LYS A 378 8.84 5.18 -19.15
C LYS A 378 8.11 6.00 -18.08
N LEU A 379 8.33 5.70 -16.81
CA LEU A 379 7.60 6.28 -15.67
C LEU A 379 8.36 7.47 -15.04
N PHE A 380 9.25 8.10 -15.77
CA PHE A 380 10.17 9.13 -15.28
C PHE A 380 9.48 10.34 -14.61
N GLU A 381 8.22 10.64 -14.98
CA GLU A 381 7.44 11.73 -14.39
C GLU A 381 6.71 11.34 -13.10
N ARG A 382 6.78 10.06 -12.70
CA ARG A 382 5.99 9.51 -11.60
C ARG A 382 6.76 9.33 -10.30
N SER A 383 8.07 9.61 -10.31
CA SER A 383 8.93 9.60 -9.12
C SER A 383 9.20 11.01 -8.64
N SER A 384 9.18 11.21 -7.33
CA SER A 384 9.45 12.49 -6.67
C SER A 384 10.07 12.25 -5.29
N ALA A 385 10.48 13.32 -4.59
CA ALA A 385 10.99 13.23 -3.23
C ALA A 385 9.98 12.49 -2.32
N GLY A 386 10.44 11.46 -1.61
CA GLY A 386 9.62 10.64 -0.74
C GLY A 386 8.68 9.63 -1.44
N HIS A 387 8.68 9.62 -2.79
CA HIS A 387 7.76 8.80 -3.59
C HIS A 387 8.45 8.19 -4.81
N PHE A 388 8.63 6.86 -4.86
CA PHE A 388 9.51 6.20 -5.82
C PHE A 388 8.84 5.08 -6.61
N ASN A 389 9.14 5.05 -7.92
CA ASN A 389 8.91 3.87 -8.73
C ASN A 389 9.89 2.77 -8.32
N ASP A 390 9.37 1.61 -7.95
CA ASP A 390 10.15 0.43 -7.59
C ASP A 390 10.11 -0.62 -8.70
N PRO A 391 11.19 -0.78 -9.48
CA PRO A 391 11.28 -1.82 -10.51
C PRO A 391 11.68 -3.19 -9.94
N ASP A 392 11.59 -3.38 -8.63
CA ASP A 392 12.07 -4.50 -7.85
C ASP A 392 13.55 -4.44 -7.44
N MET A 393 13.95 -5.39 -6.60
CA MET A 393 15.26 -5.48 -5.98
C MET A 393 16.41 -5.57 -6.99
N LEU A 394 17.63 -5.40 -6.48
CA LEU A 394 18.85 -5.60 -7.24
C LEU A 394 19.24 -7.08 -7.27
N GLU A 395 19.46 -7.63 -8.45
CA GLU A 395 20.02 -8.96 -8.70
C GLU A 395 21.54 -8.91 -8.96
N VAL A 396 22.19 -7.84 -8.50
CA VAL A 396 23.64 -7.67 -8.64
C VAL A 396 24.35 -8.69 -7.77
N GLY A 397 25.18 -9.53 -8.39
CA GLY A 397 25.84 -10.67 -7.72
C GLY A 397 25.04 -11.98 -7.73
N ASN A 398 23.79 -11.95 -8.17
CA ASN A 398 22.96 -13.16 -8.27
C ASN A 398 23.05 -13.81 -9.66
N GLY A 399 22.82 -15.12 -9.71
CA GLY A 399 22.78 -15.89 -10.94
C GLY A 399 24.11 -15.94 -11.68
N LYS A 400 24.04 -15.88 -13.01
CA LYS A 400 25.20 -15.92 -13.93
C LYS A 400 25.41 -14.61 -14.68
N LEU A 401 25.17 -13.47 -14.03
CA LEU A 401 25.40 -12.17 -14.63
C LEU A 401 26.89 -11.87 -14.70
N SER A 402 27.39 -11.45 -15.88
CA SER A 402 28.77 -10.97 -16.02
C SER A 402 28.95 -9.65 -15.26
N TYR A 403 30.20 -9.25 -15.05
CA TYR A 403 30.55 -7.95 -14.43
C TYR A 403 29.84 -6.78 -15.15
N ASP A 404 29.94 -6.72 -16.48
CA ASP A 404 29.28 -5.65 -17.27
C ASP A 404 27.77 -5.62 -17.12
N ARG A 405 27.12 -6.78 -16.96
CA ARG A 405 25.67 -6.88 -16.73
C ARG A 405 25.29 -6.44 -15.34
N ASN A 406 26.06 -6.83 -14.32
CA ASN A 406 25.89 -6.36 -12.96
C ASN A 406 26.06 -4.84 -12.87
N MET A 407 27.12 -4.30 -13.46
CA MET A 407 27.37 -2.85 -13.53
C MET A 407 26.25 -2.12 -14.27
N SER A 408 25.81 -2.66 -15.40
CA SER A 408 24.70 -2.08 -16.16
C SER A 408 23.38 -2.10 -15.36
N HIS A 409 23.10 -3.20 -14.68
CA HIS A 409 21.92 -3.31 -13.83
C HIS A 409 21.92 -2.27 -12.71
N PHE A 410 23.02 -2.16 -11.97
CA PHE A 410 23.17 -1.18 -10.91
C PHE A 410 23.03 0.27 -11.42
N ALA A 411 23.75 0.59 -12.50
CA ALA A 411 23.70 1.92 -13.10
C ALA A 411 22.30 2.31 -13.57
N LEU A 412 21.57 1.37 -14.18
CA LEU A 412 20.18 1.60 -14.61
C LEU A 412 19.25 1.90 -13.44
N TRP A 413 19.36 1.16 -12.31
CA TRP A 413 18.58 1.43 -11.10
C TRP A 413 18.92 2.80 -10.51
N CYS A 414 20.19 3.17 -10.47
CA CYS A 414 20.61 4.50 -10.02
C CYS A 414 20.02 5.62 -10.88
N PHE A 415 20.06 5.48 -12.19
CA PHE A 415 19.49 6.47 -13.11
C PHE A 415 17.96 6.49 -13.08
N MET A 416 17.31 5.36 -12.87
CA MET A 416 15.86 5.29 -12.70
C MET A 416 15.37 5.81 -11.34
N ASN A 417 16.25 6.31 -10.47
CA ASN A 417 15.90 6.76 -9.11
C ASN A 417 15.14 5.68 -8.33
N ALA A 418 15.50 4.43 -8.58
CA ALA A 418 14.88 3.26 -7.96
C ALA A 418 15.43 3.03 -6.55
N PRO A 419 14.67 2.42 -5.64
CA PRO A 419 15.22 1.87 -4.41
C PRO A 419 16.37 0.92 -4.72
N LEU A 420 17.47 1.00 -3.96
CA LEU A 420 18.63 0.14 -4.08
C LEU A 420 18.57 -0.95 -2.99
N VAL A 421 17.74 -1.96 -3.20
CA VAL A 421 17.56 -3.07 -2.27
C VAL A 421 18.32 -4.28 -2.81
N LEU A 422 19.39 -4.66 -2.12
CA LEU A 422 20.21 -5.82 -2.47
C LEU A 422 19.42 -7.11 -2.23
N GLY A 423 19.51 -8.07 -3.15
CA GLY A 423 18.86 -9.38 -3.04
C GLY A 423 19.84 -10.57 -3.00
N ASN A 424 21.16 -10.32 -2.92
CA ASN A 424 22.19 -11.34 -2.89
C ASN A 424 22.62 -11.75 -1.46
N ASP A 425 23.34 -12.86 -1.32
CA ASP A 425 23.99 -13.23 -0.05
C ASP A 425 25.22 -12.34 0.18
N VAL A 426 25.05 -11.32 1.00
CA VAL A 426 26.09 -10.33 1.33
C VAL A 426 27.27 -10.96 2.04
N ARG A 427 27.07 -12.03 2.81
CA ARG A 427 28.13 -12.74 3.56
C ARG A 427 29.18 -13.36 2.62
N LYS A 428 28.72 -13.82 1.45
CA LYS A 428 29.54 -14.49 0.42
C LYS A 428 29.78 -13.64 -0.82
N MET A 429 29.55 -12.33 -0.72
CA MET A 429 29.64 -11.42 -1.86
C MET A 429 31.10 -11.21 -2.29
N PRO A 430 31.46 -11.44 -3.57
CA PRO A 430 32.81 -11.20 -4.08
C PRO A 430 33.13 -9.70 -4.22
N ASP A 431 34.42 -9.35 -4.15
CA ASP A 431 34.90 -7.97 -4.16
C ASP A 431 34.47 -7.17 -5.38
N ASN A 432 34.42 -7.79 -6.55
CA ASN A 432 33.98 -7.11 -7.77
C ASN A 432 32.49 -6.77 -7.77
N VAL A 433 31.67 -7.46 -6.98
CA VAL A 433 30.27 -7.10 -6.75
C VAL A 433 30.18 -5.97 -5.72
N LEU A 434 30.98 -6.05 -4.65
CA LEU A 434 31.08 -4.99 -3.65
C LEU A 434 31.48 -3.67 -4.28
N GLU A 435 32.49 -3.67 -5.17
CA GLU A 435 32.93 -2.49 -5.93
C GLU A 435 31.78 -1.82 -6.69
N ILE A 436 30.92 -2.63 -7.34
CA ILE A 436 29.76 -2.11 -8.09
C ILE A 436 28.75 -1.44 -7.17
N ILE A 437 28.33 -2.12 -6.11
CA ILE A 437 27.24 -1.62 -5.24
C ILE A 437 27.67 -0.50 -4.29
N THR A 438 28.99 -0.33 -4.09
CA THR A 438 29.54 0.80 -3.31
C THR A 438 30.09 1.92 -4.20
N ASN A 439 29.83 1.91 -5.51
CA ASN A 439 30.24 2.96 -6.42
C ASN A 439 29.63 4.31 -6.05
N LYS A 440 30.44 5.16 -5.41
CA LYS A 440 30.00 6.45 -4.87
C LYS A 440 29.37 7.36 -5.93
N SER A 441 29.90 7.36 -7.15
CA SER A 441 29.35 8.20 -8.23
C SER A 441 27.93 7.79 -8.62
N LEU A 442 27.68 6.51 -8.75
CA LEU A 442 26.35 5.97 -9.07
C LEU A 442 25.36 6.14 -7.89
N ILE A 443 25.83 5.91 -6.66
CA ILE A 443 25.01 6.15 -5.47
C ILE A 443 24.64 7.63 -5.37
N ASN A 444 25.57 8.56 -5.55
CA ASN A 444 25.29 10.00 -5.55
C ASN A 444 24.28 10.41 -6.61
N ILE A 445 24.31 9.78 -7.80
CA ILE A 445 23.30 10.00 -8.83
C ILE A 445 21.93 9.50 -8.38
N ASN A 446 21.86 8.34 -7.72
CA ASN A 446 20.61 7.79 -7.18
C ASN A 446 20.06 8.64 -6.04
N GLN A 447 20.92 9.06 -5.11
CA GLN A 447 20.58 9.77 -3.89
C GLN A 447 20.53 11.31 -4.06
N ASP A 448 20.54 11.81 -5.31
CA ASP A 448 20.46 13.24 -5.58
C ASP A 448 19.14 13.84 -5.05
N GLU A 449 19.23 15.00 -4.39
CA GLU A 449 18.13 15.66 -3.65
C GLU A 449 16.94 16.08 -4.51
N LEU A 450 17.10 16.21 -5.85
CA LEU A 450 15.98 16.45 -6.74
C LEU A 450 15.06 15.24 -6.87
N CYS A 451 15.54 14.05 -6.53
CA CYS A 451 14.76 12.78 -6.59
C CYS A 451 14.07 12.54 -7.94
N LYS A 452 14.72 12.95 -9.03
CA LYS A 452 14.15 12.79 -10.39
C LYS A 452 14.67 11.53 -11.05
N GLN A 453 13.77 10.76 -11.64
CA GLN A 453 14.14 9.64 -12.50
C GLN A 453 14.67 10.16 -13.83
N ALA A 454 15.68 9.49 -14.40
CA ALA A 454 16.20 9.83 -15.73
C ALA A 454 15.13 9.63 -16.82
N LYS A 455 15.09 10.58 -17.78
CA LYS A 455 14.33 10.45 -19.00
C LYS A 455 15.18 9.76 -20.06
N ARG A 456 14.60 8.77 -20.77
CA ARG A 456 15.23 8.19 -21.95
C ARG A 456 15.06 9.15 -23.13
N VAL A 457 16.13 9.91 -23.43
CA VAL A 457 16.13 10.94 -24.50
C VAL A 457 16.38 10.36 -25.89
N LYS A 458 17.09 9.22 -26.01
CA LYS A 458 17.25 8.46 -27.25
C LYS A 458 16.97 6.99 -27.01
N LYS A 459 16.12 6.39 -27.83
CA LYS A 459 15.82 4.97 -27.86
C LYS A 459 16.45 4.33 -29.09
N GLY A 460 17.22 3.25 -28.91
CA GLY A 460 17.88 2.58 -30.04
C GLY A 460 18.56 1.28 -29.61
N ARG A 461 19.58 0.83 -30.35
CA ARG A 461 20.50 -0.23 -29.94
C ARG A 461 21.30 0.22 -28.70
N VAL A 462 21.59 1.51 -28.64
CA VAL A 462 22.08 2.20 -27.45
C VAL A 462 20.99 3.18 -27.02
N ASP A 463 20.46 3.00 -25.80
CA ASP A 463 19.58 3.99 -25.19
C ASP A 463 20.44 5.08 -24.53
N VAL A 464 19.98 6.32 -24.59
CA VAL A 464 20.59 7.44 -23.88
C VAL A 464 19.60 7.95 -22.85
N LEU A 465 20.02 7.97 -21.59
CA LEU A 465 19.25 8.49 -20.46
C LEU A 465 19.89 9.78 -19.96
N ALA A 466 19.08 10.79 -19.68
CA ALA A 466 19.50 12.02 -19.05
C ALA A 466 18.75 12.21 -17.73
N LYS A 467 19.49 12.39 -16.63
CA LYS A 467 18.95 12.61 -15.29
C LYS A 467 19.35 13.99 -14.81
N PRO A 468 18.39 14.90 -14.57
CA PRO A 468 18.70 16.18 -13.95
C PRO A 468 19.14 15.95 -12.49
N LEU A 469 20.16 16.65 -12.08
CA LEU A 469 20.72 16.64 -10.73
C LEU A 469 20.70 18.05 -10.12
N ALA A 470 20.79 18.12 -8.81
CA ALA A 470 20.91 19.38 -8.08
C ALA A 470 22.08 20.23 -8.59
N GLY A 471 21.94 21.55 -8.43
CA GLY A 471 22.96 22.50 -8.93
C GLY A 471 23.01 22.63 -10.45
N GLY A 472 21.92 22.34 -11.17
CA GLY A 472 21.83 22.49 -12.62
C GLY A 472 22.64 21.48 -13.44
N ARG A 473 23.17 20.46 -12.80
CA ARG A 473 23.95 19.38 -13.45
C ARG A 473 23.03 18.36 -14.13
N THR A 474 23.58 17.62 -15.08
CA THR A 474 22.88 16.50 -15.73
C THR A 474 23.82 15.31 -15.83
N ALA A 475 23.37 14.17 -15.31
CA ALA A 475 24.02 12.88 -15.54
C ALA A 475 23.50 12.25 -16.83
N VAL A 476 24.39 11.67 -17.62
CA VAL A 476 24.05 11.00 -18.89
C VAL A 476 24.54 9.56 -18.84
N LEU A 477 23.66 8.60 -19.18
CA LEU A 477 23.96 7.18 -19.28
C LEU A 477 23.76 6.69 -20.70
N PHE A 478 24.79 6.05 -21.24
CA PHE A 478 24.72 5.34 -22.53
C PHE A 478 24.57 3.84 -22.26
N PHE A 479 23.39 3.30 -22.48
CA PHE A 479 23.10 1.89 -22.27
C PHE A 479 23.13 1.10 -23.57
N ASN A 480 24.22 0.37 -23.81
CA ASN A 480 24.33 -0.53 -24.95
C ASN A 480 23.60 -1.85 -24.72
N LYS A 481 22.45 -2.03 -25.38
CA LYS A 481 21.62 -3.24 -25.27
C LYS A 481 22.07 -4.37 -26.19
N SER A 482 23.04 -4.12 -27.07
CA SER A 482 23.58 -5.12 -28.01
C SER A 482 24.67 -5.95 -27.35
N GLY A 483 24.95 -7.14 -27.88
CA GLY A 483 26.06 -7.99 -27.43
C GLY A 483 27.43 -7.58 -27.97
N VAL A 484 27.54 -6.45 -28.68
CA VAL A 484 28.80 -6.00 -29.33
C VAL A 484 29.10 -4.56 -29.01
N LYS A 485 30.39 -4.18 -28.99
CA LYS A 485 30.82 -2.78 -28.81
C LYS A 485 30.18 -1.88 -29.88
N LYS A 486 29.76 -0.69 -29.46
CA LYS A 486 29.18 0.34 -30.32
C LYS A 486 29.90 1.64 -30.12
N LYS A 487 30.29 2.28 -31.22
CA LYS A 487 30.76 3.65 -31.25
C LYS A 487 29.53 4.57 -31.23
N ILE A 488 29.54 5.59 -30.42
CA ILE A 488 28.49 6.60 -30.31
C ILE A 488 29.12 7.90 -30.81
N SER A 489 28.48 8.50 -31.77
CA SER A 489 28.78 9.84 -32.28
C SER A 489 27.69 10.80 -31.90
#